data_3a46be812ab2dfc45ba84fdae1a8424e
#
_entry.id   3a46be812ab2dfc45ba84fdae1a8424e
#
_cell.length_a   1.000
_cell.length_b   1.000
_cell.length_c   1.000
_cell.angle_alpha   90.00
_cell.angle_beta   90.00
_cell.angle_gamma   90.00
#
_symmetry.space_group_name_H-M   'P 1'
#
loop_
_entity.id
_entity.type
_entity.pdbx_description
1 polymer ?
#
loop_
_entity_poly.entity_id
_entity_poly.type
_entity_poly.pdbx_seq_one_letter_code
_entity_poly.pdbx_strand_id
1 'polypeptide(L)'
;EIRSGKADKIVVSRKEEIRNVQLDPVSVFMRLVSLYPQAYTYMWFHPEVGLWIGASPETLVEVEKRKFVTMSLAGTQRFHENEKVAWGKKELEEQRMVTDQIRKELGSMLDYVGEPFTQQAGHLLHLRTNIRGRLQEDNLLSDLICRLHPTAAICGLPRELALEFIQRNEGYSREYYSGFLGEVHYPVSGSAHLFVNLRCMQLLPDEKQAWVYVGGGITASSQPEKEWEETRAKSETMKRVFS
;
A
#
# COMPACT_ATOMS: atom_id res chain seq x y z
N GLU A 1 0.19 17.92 14.66
CA GLU A 1 -0.41 16.76 15.33
C GLU A 1 0.67 15.82 15.88
N ILE A 2 1.69 15.43 15.10
CA ILE A 2 2.76 14.51 15.54
C ILE A 2 3.63 15.15 16.63
N ARG A 3 4.13 16.39 16.42
CA ARG A 3 4.94 17.10 17.41
C ARG A 3 4.20 17.42 18.71
N SER A 4 2.88 17.48 18.69
CA SER A 4 2.05 17.66 19.89
C SER A 4 1.71 16.34 20.60
N GLY A 5 2.19 15.21 20.09
CA GLY A 5 1.94 13.88 20.67
C GLY A 5 0.52 13.34 20.46
N LYS A 6 -0.28 13.97 19.59
CA LYS A 6 -1.63 13.50 19.29
C LYS A 6 -1.63 12.33 18.28
N ALA A 7 -0.63 12.29 17.40
CA ALA A 7 -0.44 11.21 16.44
C ALA A 7 1.01 10.72 16.47
N ASP A 8 1.21 9.42 16.33
CA ASP A 8 2.54 8.80 16.20
C ASP A 8 2.96 8.77 14.72
N LYS A 9 2.01 8.57 13.82
CA LYS A 9 2.24 8.48 12.38
C LYS A 9 1.03 9.01 11.60
N ILE A 10 1.30 9.74 10.50
CA ILE A 10 0.29 10.12 9.51
C ILE A 10 0.88 9.86 8.13
N VAL A 11 0.18 9.09 7.30
CA VAL A 11 0.59 8.84 5.91
C VAL A 11 -0.03 9.90 5.02
N VAL A 12 0.78 10.85 4.60
CA VAL A 12 0.37 11.89 3.65
C VAL A 12 0.66 11.47 2.23
N SER A 13 -0.17 11.93 1.29
CA SER A 13 -0.02 11.56 -0.11
C SER A 13 -0.10 12.77 -1.04
N ARG A 14 0.29 12.55 -2.28
CA ARG A 14 0.20 13.51 -3.36
C ARG A 14 -0.20 12.82 -4.66
N LYS A 15 -0.83 13.59 -5.51
CA LYS A 15 -1.13 13.20 -6.89
C LYS A 15 -0.11 13.88 -7.82
N GLU A 16 0.57 13.11 -8.67
CA GLU A 16 1.53 13.58 -9.63
C GLU A 16 0.96 13.43 -11.04
N GLU A 17 0.87 14.54 -11.76
CA GLU A 17 0.37 14.57 -13.14
C GLU A 17 1.51 14.30 -14.11
N ILE A 18 1.31 13.38 -15.05
CA ILE A 18 2.18 13.11 -16.19
C ILE A 18 1.43 13.52 -17.44
N ARG A 19 2.01 14.44 -18.21
CA ARG A 19 1.41 15.01 -19.44
C ARG A 19 2.11 14.52 -20.69
N ASN A 20 1.39 14.63 -21.82
CA ASN A 20 1.88 14.31 -23.16
C ASN A 20 2.37 12.86 -23.30
N VAL A 21 1.74 11.93 -22.55
CA VAL A 21 2.03 10.51 -22.69
C VAL A 21 1.16 9.89 -23.77
N GLN A 22 1.80 9.09 -24.62
CA GLN A 22 1.06 8.29 -25.59
C GLN A 22 0.54 7.05 -24.87
N LEU A 23 -0.76 6.99 -24.64
CA LEU A 23 -1.41 5.97 -23.83
C LEU A 23 -2.21 5.00 -24.71
N ASP A 24 -1.62 3.83 -25.00
CA ASP A 24 -2.40 2.63 -25.23
C ASP A 24 -2.51 1.88 -23.90
N PRO A 25 -3.68 1.82 -23.25
CA PRO A 25 -3.83 1.23 -21.92
C PRO A 25 -3.38 -0.22 -21.84
N VAL A 26 -3.61 -0.99 -22.90
CA VAL A 26 -3.22 -2.41 -22.95
C VAL A 26 -1.70 -2.54 -22.97
N SER A 27 -1.02 -1.76 -23.79
CA SER A 27 0.45 -1.76 -23.82
C SER A 27 1.07 -1.31 -22.49
N VAL A 28 0.49 -0.30 -21.85
CA VAL A 28 0.90 0.15 -20.51
C VAL A 28 0.73 -0.97 -19.48
N PHE A 29 -0.40 -1.67 -19.51
CA PHE A 29 -0.66 -2.81 -18.62
C PHE A 29 0.32 -3.95 -18.85
N MET A 30 0.57 -4.34 -20.10
CA MET A 30 1.51 -5.41 -20.43
C MET A 30 2.95 -5.08 -19.98
N ARG A 31 3.36 -3.81 -20.10
CA ARG A 31 4.65 -3.36 -19.56
C ARG A 31 4.68 -3.46 -18.03
N LEU A 32 3.60 -3.09 -17.35
CA LEU A 32 3.50 -3.19 -15.90
C LEU A 32 3.64 -4.64 -15.43
N VAL A 33 2.93 -5.58 -16.06
CA VAL A 33 3.04 -7.03 -15.80
C VAL A 33 4.48 -7.52 -15.98
N SER A 34 5.14 -7.10 -17.07
CA SER A 34 6.53 -7.48 -17.35
C SER A 34 7.53 -6.92 -16.34
N LEU A 35 7.33 -5.66 -15.92
CA LEU A 35 8.25 -4.99 -14.98
C LEU A 35 8.09 -5.49 -13.54
N TYR A 36 6.89 -5.92 -13.16
CA TYR A 36 6.55 -6.26 -11.76
C TYR A 36 5.88 -7.62 -11.62
N PRO A 37 6.54 -8.72 -12.02
CA PRO A 37 5.94 -10.06 -12.05
C PRO A 37 5.56 -10.61 -10.67
N GLN A 38 6.07 -10.01 -9.58
CA GLN A 38 5.76 -10.40 -8.21
C GLN A 38 4.68 -9.52 -7.55
N ALA A 39 4.19 -8.49 -8.25
CA ALA A 39 3.13 -7.62 -7.75
C ALA A 39 1.76 -8.09 -8.23
N TYR A 40 0.73 -7.72 -7.49
CA TYR A 40 -0.63 -7.84 -8.00
C TYR A 40 -0.87 -6.72 -9.02
N THR A 41 -0.81 -7.08 -10.30
CA THR A 41 -1.04 -6.13 -11.40
C THR A 41 -2.49 -6.21 -11.85
N TYR A 42 -3.09 -5.05 -12.06
CA TYR A 42 -4.47 -4.93 -12.50
C TYR A 42 -4.67 -3.79 -13.49
N MET A 43 -5.70 -3.92 -14.29
CA MET A 43 -6.30 -2.85 -15.08
C MET A 43 -7.82 -3.00 -15.01
N TRP A 44 -8.53 -1.95 -14.66
CA TRP A 44 -9.99 -1.94 -14.66
C TRP A 44 -10.54 -0.59 -15.07
N PHE A 45 -11.74 -0.61 -15.61
CA PHE A 45 -12.46 0.55 -16.09
C PHE A 45 -13.90 0.56 -15.59
N HIS A 46 -14.36 1.74 -15.19
CA HIS A 46 -15.77 1.99 -14.93
C HIS A 46 -16.16 3.36 -15.49
N PRO A 47 -17.32 3.49 -16.16
CA PRO A 47 -17.72 4.75 -16.82
C PRO A 47 -17.72 5.99 -15.91
N GLU A 48 -18.10 5.82 -14.65
CA GLU A 48 -18.17 6.91 -13.66
C GLU A 48 -16.84 7.20 -12.95
N VAL A 49 -15.88 6.29 -13.05
CA VAL A 49 -14.62 6.34 -12.28
C VAL A 49 -13.41 6.53 -13.17
N GLY A 50 -13.50 6.06 -14.41
CA GLY A 50 -12.41 6.07 -15.35
C GLY A 50 -11.55 4.80 -15.33
N LEU A 51 -10.38 4.89 -15.92
CA LEU A 51 -9.45 3.77 -16.11
C LEU A 51 -8.33 3.80 -15.08
N TRP A 52 -8.22 2.73 -14.31
CA TRP A 52 -7.19 2.55 -13.29
C TRP A 52 -6.27 1.38 -13.61
N ILE A 53 -5.00 1.57 -13.29
CA ILE A 53 -3.94 0.58 -13.49
C ILE A 53 -3.02 0.60 -12.28
N GLY A 54 -2.53 -0.58 -11.87
CA GLY A 54 -1.64 -0.64 -10.72
C GLY A 54 -0.84 -1.93 -10.63
N ALA A 55 0.19 -1.90 -9.76
CA ALA A 55 1.06 -3.03 -9.43
C ALA A 55 1.36 -3.03 -7.92
N SER A 56 0.40 -3.52 -7.15
CA SER A 56 0.51 -3.50 -5.68
C SER A 56 1.47 -4.57 -5.16
N PRO A 57 2.43 -4.20 -4.29
CA PRO A 57 3.29 -5.15 -3.60
C PRO A 57 2.70 -5.66 -2.28
N GLU A 58 1.55 -5.10 -1.84
CA GLU A 58 1.04 -5.28 -0.48
C GLU A 58 -0.28 -6.04 -0.47
N THR A 59 -0.24 -7.26 0.09
CA THR A 59 -1.44 -8.05 0.39
C THR A 59 -2.11 -7.47 1.63
N LEU A 60 -3.37 -7.05 1.50
CA LEU A 60 -4.19 -6.70 2.64
C LEU A 60 -4.52 -7.95 3.43
N VAL A 61 -5.09 -8.95 2.78
CA VAL A 61 -5.40 -10.24 3.38
C VAL A 61 -5.64 -11.31 2.32
N GLU A 62 -5.17 -12.49 2.61
CA GLU A 62 -5.49 -13.73 1.91
C GLU A 62 -6.24 -14.65 2.88
N VAL A 63 -7.39 -15.19 2.47
CA VAL A 63 -8.23 -16.08 3.29
C VAL A 63 -8.47 -17.37 2.54
N GLU A 64 -8.22 -18.49 3.19
CA GLU A 64 -8.58 -19.82 2.73
C GLU A 64 -9.11 -20.66 3.91
N LYS A 65 -10.30 -21.23 3.78
CA LYS A 65 -10.88 -22.12 4.80
C LYS A 65 -10.77 -21.56 6.22
N ARG A 66 -11.13 -20.29 6.42
CA ARG A 66 -11.07 -19.54 7.69
C ARG A 66 -9.65 -19.22 8.21
N LYS A 67 -8.59 -19.71 7.60
CA LYS A 67 -7.24 -19.25 7.87
C LYS A 67 -6.97 -17.99 7.05
N PHE A 68 -6.30 -17.03 7.65
CA PHE A 68 -5.88 -15.85 6.93
C PHE A 68 -4.38 -15.59 7.07
N VAL A 69 -3.87 -14.96 6.05
CA VAL A 69 -2.51 -14.40 6.03
C VAL A 69 -2.64 -12.91 5.70
N THR A 70 -1.96 -12.09 6.45
CA THR A 70 -1.76 -10.67 6.16
C THR A 70 -0.29 -10.30 6.37
N MET A 71 0.08 -9.09 6.09
CA MET A 71 1.43 -8.61 6.32
C MET A 71 1.42 -7.17 6.87
N SER A 72 2.45 -6.80 7.60
CA SER A 72 2.86 -5.41 7.72
C SER A 72 4.00 -5.15 6.73
N LEU A 73 3.88 -4.07 5.96
CA LEU A 73 4.86 -3.65 4.96
C LEU A 73 5.12 -2.16 5.17
N ALA A 74 6.30 -1.82 5.67
CA ALA A 74 6.68 -0.43 5.92
C ALA A 74 8.20 -0.27 5.79
N GLY A 75 8.67 0.98 5.88
CA GLY A 75 10.05 1.30 5.56
C GLY A 75 10.33 1.14 4.06
N THR A 76 11.10 2.05 3.51
CA THR A 76 11.44 2.01 2.08
C THR A 76 12.87 2.48 1.88
N GLN A 77 13.63 1.76 1.08
CA GLN A 77 14.91 2.23 0.55
C GLN A 77 15.10 1.74 -0.88
N ARG A 78 15.97 2.42 -1.64
CA ARG A 78 16.33 1.98 -2.98
C ARG A 78 17.18 0.71 -2.92
N PHE A 79 16.92 -0.20 -3.83
CA PHE A 79 17.79 -1.35 -4.05
C PHE A 79 19.00 -0.94 -4.87
N HIS A 80 20.19 -1.24 -4.37
CA HIS A 80 21.45 -1.09 -5.08
C HIS A 80 22.17 -2.44 -5.11
N GLU A 81 22.50 -2.89 -6.30
CA GLU A 81 23.35 -4.08 -6.46
C GLU A 81 24.68 -3.83 -5.73
N ASN A 82 25.17 -4.79 -4.98
CA ASN A 82 26.43 -4.75 -4.22
C ASN A 82 26.43 -3.94 -2.92
N GLU A 83 25.32 -3.35 -2.49
CA GLU A 83 25.23 -2.72 -1.18
C GLU A 83 24.59 -3.66 -0.15
N LYS A 84 25.18 -3.73 1.05
CA LYS A 84 24.53 -4.41 2.18
C LYS A 84 23.31 -3.63 2.62
N VAL A 85 22.17 -4.29 2.64
CA VAL A 85 20.93 -3.71 3.14
C VAL A 85 21.07 -3.43 4.63
N ALA A 86 20.98 -2.16 5.03
CA ALA A 86 20.96 -1.73 6.42
C ALA A 86 19.74 -0.85 6.67
N TRP A 87 18.93 -1.24 7.64
CA TRP A 87 17.73 -0.50 8.03
C TRP A 87 18.06 0.46 9.18
N GLY A 88 17.65 1.71 9.03
CA GLY A 88 17.78 2.70 10.07
C GLY A 88 16.75 2.53 11.18
N LYS A 89 16.96 3.24 12.28
CA LYS A 89 16.04 3.22 13.42
C LYS A 89 14.61 3.65 13.03
N LYS A 90 14.48 4.65 12.17
CA LYS A 90 13.19 5.15 11.66
C LYS A 90 12.38 4.06 10.97
N GLU A 91 13.00 3.36 10.03
CA GLU A 91 12.32 2.32 9.23
C GLU A 91 11.89 1.13 10.12
N LEU A 92 12.73 0.75 11.09
CA LEU A 92 12.40 -0.30 12.06
C LEU A 92 11.26 0.12 12.99
N GLU A 93 11.23 1.36 13.45
CA GLU A 93 10.14 1.90 14.26
C GLU A 93 8.84 1.96 13.46
N GLU A 94 8.90 2.43 12.22
CA GLU A 94 7.74 2.48 11.32
C GLU A 94 7.15 1.08 11.07
N GLN A 95 7.99 0.09 10.80
CA GLN A 95 7.58 -1.30 10.65
C GLN A 95 6.92 -1.83 11.93
N ARG A 96 7.51 -1.54 13.09
CA ARG A 96 6.95 -1.97 14.38
C ARG A 96 5.58 -1.36 14.63
N MET A 97 5.39 -0.06 14.35
CA MET A 97 4.09 0.62 14.52
C MET A 97 2.98 -0.09 13.72
N VAL A 98 3.26 -0.46 12.46
CA VAL A 98 2.28 -1.17 11.62
C VAL A 98 2.00 -2.57 12.16
N THR A 99 3.04 -3.31 12.55
CA THR A 99 2.90 -4.66 13.11
C THR A 99 2.10 -4.65 14.41
N ASP A 100 2.40 -3.71 15.32
CA ASP A 100 1.74 -3.59 16.62
C ASP A 100 0.27 -3.16 16.47
N GLN A 101 -0.05 -2.29 15.48
CA GLN A 101 -1.43 -1.99 15.16
C GLN A 101 -2.19 -3.24 14.73
N ILE A 102 -1.66 -4.01 13.78
CA ILE A 102 -2.30 -5.25 13.30
C ILE A 102 -2.50 -6.23 14.44
N ARG A 103 -1.50 -6.38 15.33
CA ARG A 103 -1.62 -7.22 16.53
C ARG A 103 -2.77 -6.76 17.43
N LYS A 104 -2.89 -5.47 17.68
CA LYS A 104 -3.94 -4.90 18.51
C LYS A 104 -5.32 -5.12 17.90
N GLU A 105 -5.48 -4.85 16.60
CA GLU A 105 -6.76 -4.95 15.92
C GLU A 105 -7.27 -6.38 15.79
N LEU A 106 -6.37 -7.33 15.56
CA LEU A 106 -6.74 -8.74 15.36
C LEU A 106 -6.83 -9.55 16.67
N GLY A 107 -6.06 -9.18 17.69
CA GLY A 107 -6.14 -9.77 19.02
C GLY A 107 -6.10 -11.29 19.02
N SER A 108 -7.16 -11.90 19.56
CA SER A 108 -7.30 -13.38 19.68
C SER A 108 -7.45 -14.14 18.35
N MET A 109 -7.60 -13.44 17.23
CA MET A 109 -7.64 -14.07 15.91
C MET A 109 -6.26 -14.48 15.41
N LEU A 110 -5.17 -14.01 16.06
CA LEU A 110 -3.79 -14.26 15.63
C LEU A 110 -3.29 -15.62 16.12
N ASP A 111 -2.73 -16.39 15.18
CA ASP A 111 -1.99 -17.62 15.48
C ASP A 111 -0.47 -17.37 15.48
N TYR A 112 0.03 -16.42 14.65
CA TYR A 112 1.46 -16.20 14.46
C TYR A 112 1.77 -14.79 13.94
N VAL A 113 2.83 -14.21 14.48
CA VAL A 113 3.46 -12.98 13.97
C VAL A 113 4.95 -13.26 13.83
N GLY A 114 5.46 -13.16 12.60
CA GLY A 114 6.86 -13.43 12.28
C GLY A 114 7.81 -12.30 12.64
N GLU A 115 9.09 -12.53 12.39
CA GLU A 115 10.11 -11.50 12.45
C GLU A 115 10.12 -10.66 11.18
N PRO A 116 10.53 -9.38 11.26
CA PRO A 116 10.67 -8.54 10.09
C PRO A 116 11.85 -9.01 9.21
N PHE A 117 11.64 -8.99 7.89
CA PHE A 117 12.67 -9.29 6.90
C PHE A 117 12.58 -8.32 5.73
N THR A 118 13.66 -8.25 4.96
CA THR A 118 13.71 -7.41 3.76
C THR A 118 13.02 -8.10 2.59
N GLN A 119 12.07 -7.41 1.98
CA GLN A 119 11.43 -7.81 0.72
C GLN A 119 11.77 -6.81 -0.37
N GLN A 120 12.18 -7.31 -1.52
CA GLN A 120 12.35 -6.50 -2.72
C GLN A 120 11.03 -6.40 -3.51
N ALA A 121 10.71 -5.20 -3.95
CA ALA A 121 9.58 -4.89 -4.82
C ALA A 121 10.06 -3.96 -5.96
N GLY A 122 10.42 -4.54 -7.09
CA GLY A 122 11.06 -3.84 -8.20
C GLY A 122 12.42 -3.26 -7.78
N HIS A 123 12.56 -1.94 -7.88
CA HIS A 123 13.78 -1.21 -7.51
C HIS A 123 13.78 -0.69 -6.06
N LEU A 124 12.81 -1.12 -5.27
CA LEU A 124 12.67 -0.75 -3.87
C LEU A 124 12.77 -1.95 -2.95
N LEU A 125 13.26 -1.70 -1.74
CA LEU A 125 13.26 -2.63 -0.63
C LEU A 125 12.28 -2.15 0.44
N HIS A 126 11.61 -3.09 1.08
CA HIS A 126 10.71 -2.86 2.19
C HIS A 126 10.98 -3.81 3.34
N LEU A 127 10.64 -3.40 4.57
CA LEU A 127 10.54 -4.31 5.70
C LEU A 127 9.16 -4.96 5.69
N ARG A 128 9.13 -6.29 5.76
CA ARG A 128 7.91 -7.09 5.79
C ARG A 128 7.88 -7.99 7.01
N THR A 129 6.71 -8.11 7.64
CA THR A 129 6.42 -9.14 8.66
C THR A 129 5.21 -9.93 8.20
N ASN A 130 5.34 -11.25 8.17
CA ASN A 130 4.21 -12.14 7.86
C ASN A 130 3.38 -12.37 9.12
N ILE A 131 2.07 -12.27 8.99
CA ILE A 131 1.11 -12.40 10.09
C ILE A 131 0.05 -13.42 9.67
N ARG A 132 -0.27 -14.36 10.54
CA ARG A 132 -1.24 -15.41 10.28
C ARG A 132 -2.25 -15.50 11.41
N GLY A 133 -3.45 -15.90 11.05
CA GLY A 133 -4.50 -16.09 12.04
C GLY A 133 -5.67 -16.89 11.48
N ARG A 134 -6.74 -16.88 12.26
CA ARG A 134 -7.95 -17.64 11.95
C ARG A 134 -9.20 -16.84 12.26
N LEU A 135 -10.15 -16.86 11.33
CA LEU A 135 -11.51 -16.36 11.55
C LEU A 135 -12.21 -17.29 12.55
N GLN A 136 -12.68 -16.73 13.65
CA GLN A 136 -13.52 -17.43 14.62
C GLN A 136 -14.92 -17.68 14.04
N GLU A 137 -15.71 -18.55 14.67
CA GLU A 137 -17.00 -19.01 14.10
C GLU A 137 -17.94 -17.87 13.75
N ASP A 138 -18.00 -16.85 14.59
CA ASP A 138 -18.89 -15.69 14.43
C ASP A 138 -18.29 -14.55 13.56
N ASN A 139 -17.03 -14.66 13.10
CA ASN A 139 -16.40 -13.61 12.32
C ASN A 139 -16.59 -13.81 10.82
N LEU A 140 -16.99 -12.74 10.15
CA LEU A 140 -17.09 -12.66 8.71
C LEU A 140 -15.80 -12.06 8.08
N LEU A 141 -15.63 -12.28 6.79
CA LEU A 141 -14.56 -11.63 6.02
C LEU A 141 -14.61 -10.08 6.14
N SER A 142 -15.82 -9.52 6.15
CA SER A 142 -16.04 -8.08 6.33
C SER A 142 -15.49 -7.57 7.66
N ASP A 143 -15.63 -8.32 8.75
CA ASP A 143 -15.11 -7.93 10.06
C ASP A 143 -13.58 -7.90 10.05
N LEU A 144 -12.96 -8.89 9.41
CA LEU A 144 -11.50 -8.92 9.24
C LEU A 144 -11.00 -7.73 8.42
N ILE A 145 -11.67 -7.42 7.31
CA ILE A 145 -11.34 -6.26 6.47
C ILE A 145 -11.47 -4.95 7.26
N CYS A 146 -12.58 -4.75 7.97
CA CYS A 146 -12.81 -3.55 8.76
C CYS A 146 -11.78 -3.36 9.90
N ARG A 147 -11.29 -4.44 10.48
CA ARG A 147 -10.20 -4.40 11.48
C ARG A 147 -8.86 -4.04 10.84
N LEU A 148 -8.56 -4.58 9.68
CA LEU A 148 -7.29 -4.34 8.99
C LEU A 148 -7.24 -2.99 8.27
N HIS A 149 -8.28 -2.63 7.52
CA HIS A 149 -8.25 -1.48 6.62
C HIS A 149 -8.94 -0.22 7.22
N PRO A 150 -8.32 0.95 7.09
CA PRO A 150 -6.96 1.19 6.58
C PRO A 150 -5.88 0.88 7.63
N THR A 151 -4.78 0.24 7.19
CA THR A 151 -3.62 -0.02 8.06
C THR A 151 -2.83 1.25 8.36
N ALA A 152 -1.99 1.23 9.41
CA ALA A 152 -1.04 2.31 9.66
C ALA A 152 0.01 2.50 8.56
N ALA A 153 0.15 1.53 7.64
CA ALA A 153 1.02 1.67 6.47
C ALA A 153 0.48 2.68 5.44
N ILE A 154 -0.84 2.90 5.40
CA ILE A 154 -1.51 3.75 4.41
C ILE A 154 -2.32 4.90 5.02
N CYS A 155 -2.58 4.87 6.32
CA CYS A 155 -3.35 5.89 7.05
C CYS A 155 -2.52 6.55 8.14
N GLY A 156 -2.27 5.86 9.23
CA GLY A 156 -1.51 6.36 10.37
C GLY A 156 -2.01 5.83 11.71
N LEU A 157 -1.49 6.44 12.79
CA LEU A 157 -1.79 6.10 14.19
C LEU A 157 -1.94 7.36 15.04
N PRO A 158 -3.03 7.49 15.84
CA PRO A 158 -4.25 6.67 15.82
C PRO A 158 -4.99 6.77 14.48
N ARG A 159 -5.70 5.70 14.09
CA ARG A 159 -6.36 5.58 12.77
C ARG A 159 -7.35 6.71 12.51
N GLU A 160 -8.24 6.97 13.44
CA GLU A 160 -9.32 7.95 13.30
C GLU A 160 -8.77 9.37 13.12
N LEU A 161 -7.79 9.75 13.95
CA LEU A 161 -7.15 11.06 13.88
C LEU A 161 -6.37 11.22 12.55
N ALA A 162 -5.64 10.19 12.16
CA ALA A 162 -4.91 10.22 10.91
C ALA A 162 -5.84 10.34 9.69
N LEU A 163 -6.96 9.60 9.69
CA LEU A 163 -7.96 9.66 8.63
C LEU A 163 -8.60 11.06 8.54
N GLU A 164 -9.00 11.64 9.67
CA GLU A 164 -9.53 12.99 9.73
C GLU A 164 -8.52 14.04 9.22
N PHE A 165 -7.25 13.89 9.62
CA PHE A 165 -6.18 14.78 9.16
C PHE A 165 -6.00 14.69 7.63
N ILE A 166 -5.95 13.48 7.08
CA ILE A 166 -5.82 13.23 5.63
C ILE A 166 -6.98 13.89 4.88
N GLN A 167 -8.22 13.65 5.29
CA GLN A 167 -9.41 14.18 4.63
C GLN A 167 -9.45 15.72 4.62
N ARG A 168 -8.94 16.36 5.67
CA ARG A 168 -8.96 17.82 5.80
C ARG A 168 -7.79 18.53 5.14
N ASN A 169 -6.65 17.86 4.97
CA ASN A 169 -5.38 18.55 4.65
C ASN A 169 -4.72 18.14 3.33
N GLU A 170 -5.10 17.04 2.69
CA GLU A 170 -4.47 16.63 1.43
C GLU A 170 -4.87 17.49 0.22
N GLY A 171 -6.02 18.17 0.28
CA GLY A 171 -6.47 19.09 -0.78
C GLY A 171 -6.95 18.41 -2.07
N TYR A 172 -7.05 17.07 -2.09
CA TYR A 172 -7.61 16.28 -3.20
C TYR A 172 -8.23 14.98 -2.67
N SER A 173 -9.05 14.33 -3.49
CA SER A 173 -9.59 13.00 -3.17
C SER A 173 -8.59 11.92 -3.53
N ARG A 174 -8.33 10.98 -2.62
CA ARG A 174 -7.54 9.77 -2.92
C ARG A 174 -8.27 8.81 -3.85
N GLU A 175 -9.57 8.92 -3.96
CA GLU A 175 -10.46 8.03 -4.69
C GLU A 175 -10.19 6.56 -4.34
N TYR A 176 -9.61 5.79 -5.25
CA TYR A 176 -9.27 4.38 -5.02
C TYR A 176 -7.85 4.14 -4.50
N TYR A 177 -6.99 5.17 -4.53
CA TYR A 177 -5.65 5.08 -3.94
C TYR A 177 -5.73 4.83 -2.43
N SER A 178 -4.93 3.90 -1.94
CA SER A 178 -4.95 3.38 -0.57
C SER A 178 -6.25 2.64 -0.14
N GLY A 179 -7.16 2.37 -1.07
CA GLY A 179 -8.24 1.41 -0.89
C GLY A 179 -7.74 -0.02 -1.01
N PHE A 180 -8.63 -0.95 -1.32
CA PHE A 180 -8.26 -2.34 -1.60
C PHE A 180 -9.04 -2.90 -2.77
N LEU A 181 -8.48 -3.92 -3.41
CA LEU A 181 -9.09 -4.63 -4.54
C LEU A 181 -8.58 -6.07 -4.56
N GLY A 182 -9.25 -6.93 -5.31
CA GLY A 182 -8.85 -8.32 -5.45
C GLY A 182 -10.05 -9.24 -5.65
N GLU A 183 -9.89 -10.51 -5.29
CA GLU A 183 -10.83 -11.58 -5.57
C GLU A 183 -11.51 -12.05 -4.28
N VAL A 184 -12.81 -12.26 -4.33
CA VAL A 184 -13.61 -12.82 -3.24
C VAL A 184 -14.44 -13.99 -3.78
N HIS A 185 -14.44 -15.11 -3.04
CA HIS A 185 -15.10 -16.37 -3.44
C HIS A 185 -14.58 -16.97 -4.75
N TYR A 186 -13.33 -16.68 -5.10
CA TYR A 186 -12.68 -17.19 -6.29
C TYR A 186 -11.27 -17.74 -5.93
N PRO A 187 -10.85 -18.89 -6.47
CA PRO A 187 -11.64 -19.87 -7.25
C PRO A 187 -12.59 -20.71 -6.38
N VAL A 188 -12.49 -20.63 -5.05
CA VAL A 188 -13.26 -21.45 -4.11
C VAL A 188 -14.13 -20.56 -3.22
N SER A 189 -15.36 -20.98 -2.97
CA SER A 189 -16.24 -20.29 -2.01
C SER A 189 -15.60 -20.20 -0.63
N GLY A 190 -15.65 -19.01 -0.02
CA GLY A 190 -15.01 -18.71 1.27
C GLY A 190 -13.54 -18.33 1.18
N SER A 191 -12.96 -18.25 -0.04
CA SER A 191 -11.64 -17.67 -0.25
C SER A 191 -11.70 -16.16 -0.51
N ALA A 192 -10.62 -15.45 -0.21
CA ALA A 192 -10.42 -14.06 -0.59
C ALA A 192 -8.93 -13.79 -0.78
N HIS A 193 -8.60 -12.95 -1.76
CA HIS A 193 -7.25 -12.50 -2.00
C HIS A 193 -7.28 -11.00 -2.30
N LEU A 194 -7.08 -10.18 -1.28
CA LEU A 194 -7.23 -8.73 -1.34
C LEU A 194 -5.88 -8.03 -1.17
N PHE A 195 -5.67 -6.99 -1.97
CA PHE A 195 -4.45 -6.20 -2.01
C PHE A 195 -4.77 -4.74 -1.70
N VAL A 196 -3.86 -4.05 -1.02
CA VAL A 196 -3.93 -2.60 -0.84
C VAL A 196 -3.69 -1.92 -2.18
N ASN A 197 -4.52 -0.96 -2.55
CA ASN A 197 -4.36 -0.26 -3.83
C ASN A 197 -3.23 0.78 -3.77
N LEU A 198 -2.03 0.31 -4.00
CA LEU A 198 -0.79 1.08 -4.04
C LEU A 198 -0.10 0.94 -5.40
N ARG A 199 0.88 1.82 -5.66
CA ARG A 199 1.58 1.83 -6.95
C ARG A 199 0.58 1.80 -8.10
N CYS A 200 -0.33 2.76 -8.08
CA CYS A 200 -1.42 2.88 -9.04
C CYS A 200 -1.45 4.26 -9.68
N MET A 201 -2.13 4.31 -10.80
CA MET A 201 -2.41 5.53 -11.52
C MET A 201 -3.77 5.45 -12.21
N GLN A 202 -4.36 6.61 -12.42
CA GLN A 202 -5.51 6.78 -13.30
C GLN A 202 -5.00 7.24 -14.67
N LEU A 203 -5.48 6.57 -15.72
CA LEU A 203 -5.16 6.94 -17.09
C LEU A 203 -6.30 7.77 -17.67
N LEU A 204 -5.95 8.86 -18.33
CA LEU A 204 -6.86 9.75 -19.07
C LEU A 204 -6.42 9.79 -20.53
N PRO A 205 -6.76 8.77 -21.33
CA PRO A 205 -6.26 8.62 -22.69
C PRO A 205 -6.60 9.80 -23.60
N ASP A 206 -7.84 10.31 -23.51
CA ASP A 206 -8.31 11.43 -24.33
C ASP A 206 -7.53 12.73 -24.03
N GLU A 207 -7.08 12.91 -22.78
CA GLU A 207 -6.29 14.05 -22.35
C GLU A 207 -4.78 13.84 -22.54
N LYS A 208 -4.37 12.62 -22.92
CA LYS A 208 -2.96 12.17 -22.96
C LYS A 208 -2.24 12.41 -21.62
N GLN A 209 -2.92 12.09 -20.53
CA GLN A 209 -2.46 12.30 -19.16
C GLN A 209 -2.56 11.04 -18.33
N ALA A 210 -1.74 10.97 -17.29
CA ALA A 210 -1.86 9.98 -16.22
C ALA A 210 -1.68 10.66 -14.87
N TRP A 211 -2.46 10.24 -13.88
CA TRP A 211 -2.34 10.70 -12.50
C TRP A 211 -1.78 9.57 -11.63
N VAL A 212 -0.54 9.73 -11.20
CA VAL A 212 0.14 8.78 -10.30
C VAL A 212 -0.11 9.20 -8.86
N TYR A 213 -0.55 8.24 -8.04
CA TYR A 213 -0.80 8.44 -6.61
C TYR A 213 0.35 7.84 -5.79
N VAL A 214 0.85 8.61 -4.83
CA VAL A 214 1.99 8.20 -4.01
C VAL A 214 1.96 8.87 -2.64
N GLY A 215 2.39 8.14 -1.60
CA GLY A 215 2.44 8.67 -0.25
C GLY A 215 3.64 8.15 0.56
N GLY A 216 3.87 8.80 1.67
CA GLY A 216 4.90 8.46 2.65
C GLY A 216 4.43 8.66 4.09
N GLY A 217 4.96 7.86 5.00
CA GLY A 217 4.63 7.91 6.42
C GLY A 217 5.43 8.98 7.14
N ILE A 218 4.76 9.98 7.68
CA ILE A 218 5.37 11.02 8.51
C ILE A 218 5.31 10.59 9.97
N THR A 219 6.46 10.63 10.63
CA THR A 219 6.65 10.35 12.05
C THR A 219 7.43 11.49 12.72
N ALA A 220 7.65 11.43 14.03
CA ALA A 220 8.41 12.45 14.74
C ALA A 220 9.88 12.58 14.25
N SER A 221 10.45 11.50 13.69
CA SER A 221 11.81 11.45 13.17
C SER A 221 11.91 11.77 11.66
N SER A 222 10.80 12.04 10.98
CA SER A 222 10.76 12.33 9.56
C SER A 222 11.43 13.66 9.21
N GLN A 223 12.18 13.65 8.10
CA GLN A 223 12.81 14.81 7.48
C GLN A 223 12.09 15.11 6.16
N PRO A 224 11.49 16.30 5.98
CA PRO A 224 10.63 16.59 4.82
C PRO A 224 11.26 16.27 3.47
N GLU A 225 12.54 16.60 3.29
CA GLU A 225 13.27 16.37 2.06
C GLU A 225 13.43 14.87 1.75
N LYS A 226 13.71 14.07 2.78
CA LYS A 226 13.83 12.61 2.63
C LYS A 226 12.49 11.96 2.32
N GLU A 227 11.42 12.41 2.98
CA GLU A 227 10.06 11.90 2.71
C GLU A 227 9.62 12.26 1.28
N TRP A 228 9.96 13.45 0.82
CA TRP A 228 9.72 13.87 -0.57
C TRP A 228 10.47 12.96 -1.56
N GLU A 229 11.78 12.74 -1.34
CA GLU A 229 12.58 11.85 -2.19
C GLU A 229 12.06 10.40 -2.18
N GLU A 230 11.56 9.92 -1.03
CA GLU A 230 10.91 8.61 -0.94
C GLU A 230 9.66 8.56 -1.82
N THR A 231 8.81 9.60 -1.81
CA THR A 231 7.64 9.62 -2.70
C THR A 231 8.04 9.69 -4.17
N ARG A 232 9.13 10.41 -4.51
CA ARG A 232 9.67 10.41 -5.88
C ARG A 232 10.12 9.00 -6.30
N ALA A 233 10.87 8.31 -5.45
CA ALA A 233 11.31 6.95 -5.73
C ALA A 233 10.13 5.98 -5.91
N LYS A 234 9.08 6.14 -5.10
CA LYS A 234 7.85 5.34 -5.22
C LYS A 234 7.09 5.62 -6.52
N SER A 235 7.02 6.89 -6.97
CA SER A 235 6.32 7.25 -8.21
C SER A 235 7.00 6.69 -9.47
N GLU A 236 8.32 6.49 -9.43
CA GLU A 236 9.07 5.87 -10.54
C GLU A 236 8.56 4.48 -10.91
N THR A 237 7.98 3.73 -9.96
CA THR A 237 7.35 2.44 -10.25
C THR A 237 6.34 2.56 -11.39
N MET A 238 5.48 3.58 -11.35
CA MET A 238 4.45 3.78 -12.37
C MET A 238 5.00 4.47 -13.62
N LYS A 239 5.94 5.40 -13.46
CA LYS A 239 6.50 6.17 -14.59
C LYS A 239 7.31 5.33 -15.57
N ARG A 240 7.95 4.26 -15.10
CA ARG A 240 8.75 3.34 -15.94
C ARG A 240 7.97 2.69 -17.08
N VAL A 241 6.64 2.65 -17.00
CA VAL A 241 5.83 2.11 -18.11
C VAL A 241 5.77 3.03 -19.33
N PHE A 242 6.18 4.29 -19.18
CA PHE A 242 6.18 5.30 -20.24
C PHE A 242 7.56 5.48 -20.90
N SER A 243 8.62 4.85 -20.34
CA SER A 243 9.99 4.92 -20.87
C SER A 243 10.33 3.79 -21.83
#